data_235a313828791d7ffe89d711c1fe62d1
#
_entry.id   235a313828791d7ffe89d711c1fe62d1
#
_cell.length_a   1.000
_cell.length_b   1.000
_cell.length_c   1.000
_cell.angle_alpha   90.00
_cell.angle_beta   90.00
_cell.angle_gamma   90.00
#
_symmetry.space_group_name_H-M   'P 1'
#
loop_
_entity.id
_entity.type
_entity.pdbx_description
1 polymer ?
#
loop_
_entity_poly.entity_id
_entity_poly.type
_entity_poly.pdbx_seq_one_letter_code
_entity_poly.pdbx_strand_id
1 'polypeptide(L)'
;MLQATVIGNVGADAQLQSKDGREFTTWRVAHNDSWTDQAGQQHTNTIWVDCIMNGHPKVAQYIKAGTQVVVIGRISLRVYSSEKDRCMKAGLTIQVESINLLGGASDEVPKRLYDDQGVQHDVKKWYLTDVKDTTLKSLRGDQFKVDANGWVSPYAPIQSPATQGDDNIDRSKDGAPAFN
;
A
#
# COMPACT_ATOMS: atom_id res chain seq x y z
N MET A 1 0.85 -8.10 -29.06
CA MET A 1 1.22 -7.11 -28.04
C MET A 1 0.66 -7.64 -26.72
N LEU A 2 1.47 -7.74 -25.68
CA LEU A 2 1.01 -8.22 -24.37
C LEU A 2 0.74 -7.01 -23.48
N GLN A 3 -0.52 -6.78 -23.16
CA GLN A 3 -0.99 -5.66 -22.34
C GLN A 3 -1.65 -6.20 -21.06
N ALA A 4 -1.49 -5.50 -19.96
CA ALA A 4 -2.11 -5.84 -18.70
C ALA A 4 -2.70 -4.61 -18.02
N THR A 5 -3.74 -4.85 -17.22
CA THR A 5 -4.32 -3.89 -16.28
C THR A 5 -4.07 -4.41 -14.88
N VAL A 6 -3.46 -3.58 -14.04
CA VAL A 6 -3.20 -3.91 -12.63
C VAL A 6 -3.90 -2.89 -11.74
N ILE A 7 -4.65 -3.40 -10.77
CA ILE A 7 -5.28 -2.62 -9.71
C ILE A 7 -4.58 -2.98 -8.41
N GLY A 8 -4.11 -1.99 -7.66
CA GLY A 8 -3.41 -2.24 -6.40
C GLY A 8 -3.01 -0.96 -5.69
N ASN A 9 -2.26 -1.11 -4.61
CA ASN A 9 -1.77 0.01 -3.81
C ASN A 9 -0.30 0.29 -4.10
N VAL A 10 0.05 1.57 -4.18
CA VAL A 10 1.44 2.02 -4.34
C VAL A 10 2.22 1.69 -3.08
N GLY A 11 3.34 0.99 -3.21
CA GLY A 11 4.16 0.56 -2.06
C GLY A 11 5.10 1.64 -1.53
N ALA A 12 5.52 2.57 -2.39
CA ALA A 12 6.38 3.71 -2.04
C ALA A 12 6.14 4.84 -3.04
N ASP A 13 6.45 6.07 -2.65
CA ASP A 13 6.34 7.26 -3.51
C ASP A 13 7.06 7.06 -4.83
N ALA A 14 6.47 7.57 -5.91
CA ALA A 14 7.10 7.52 -7.22
C ALA A 14 8.42 8.30 -7.23
N GLN A 15 9.41 7.72 -7.89
CA GLN A 15 10.77 8.28 -7.98
C GLN A 15 11.12 8.60 -9.43
N LEU A 16 11.65 9.80 -9.64
CA LEU A 16 12.26 10.17 -10.90
C LEU A 16 13.66 9.58 -10.98
N GLN A 17 13.96 8.89 -12.06
CA GLN A 17 15.28 8.33 -12.36
C GLN A 17 15.75 8.82 -13.72
N SER A 18 17.06 8.89 -13.87
CA SER A 18 17.71 9.20 -15.14
C SER A 18 18.76 8.12 -15.47
N LYS A 19 18.68 7.60 -16.69
CA LYS A 19 19.65 6.63 -17.22
C LYS A 19 19.92 6.94 -18.69
N ASP A 20 21.17 7.01 -19.06
CA ASP A 20 21.63 7.26 -20.44
C ASP A 20 20.97 8.51 -21.07
N GLY A 21 20.80 9.59 -20.27
CA GLY A 21 20.17 10.85 -20.71
C GLY A 21 18.64 10.77 -20.88
N ARG A 22 18.01 9.67 -20.48
CA ARG A 22 16.56 9.52 -20.50
C ARG A 22 16.02 9.54 -19.09
N GLU A 23 15.01 10.36 -18.88
CA GLU A 23 14.29 10.42 -17.61
C GLU A 23 13.09 9.46 -17.64
N PHE A 24 12.83 8.82 -16.52
CA PHE A 24 11.66 7.97 -16.33
C PHE A 24 11.24 7.97 -14.86
N THR A 25 9.96 7.80 -14.64
CA THR A 25 9.38 7.72 -13.30
C THR A 25 9.09 6.27 -12.98
N THR A 26 9.51 5.82 -11.78
CA THR A 26 9.31 4.44 -11.32
C THR A 26 8.57 4.41 -10.00
N TRP A 27 7.72 3.39 -9.84
CA TRP A 27 7.08 3.04 -8.57
C TRP A 27 6.73 1.56 -8.57
N ARG A 28 6.26 1.06 -7.45
CA ARG A 28 5.87 -0.33 -7.29
C ARG A 28 4.42 -0.42 -6.82
N VAL A 29 3.65 -1.33 -7.39
CA VAL A 29 2.25 -1.59 -7.03
C VAL A 29 2.14 -2.97 -6.42
N ALA A 30 1.46 -3.06 -5.27
CA ALA A 30 1.06 -4.31 -4.63
C ALA A 30 -0.37 -4.65 -5.05
N HIS A 31 -0.55 -5.75 -5.77
CA HIS A 31 -1.84 -6.36 -6.02
C HIS A 31 -2.07 -7.46 -5.00
N ASN A 32 -3.12 -7.36 -4.20
CA ASN A 32 -3.49 -8.36 -3.20
C ASN A 32 -4.65 -9.20 -3.73
N ASP A 33 -4.42 -10.50 -3.82
CA ASP A 33 -5.43 -11.49 -4.14
C ASP A 33 -5.74 -12.29 -2.87
N SER A 34 -7.01 -12.36 -2.48
CA SER A 34 -7.44 -13.04 -1.26
C SER A 34 -8.54 -14.05 -1.59
N TRP A 35 -8.37 -15.27 -1.10
CA TRP A 35 -9.36 -16.34 -1.28
C TRP A 35 -9.55 -17.13 0.01
N THR A 36 -10.70 -17.77 0.11
CA THR A 36 -11.01 -18.66 1.23
C THR A 36 -10.97 -20.11 0.72
N ASP A 37 -10.27 -20.97 1.44
CA ASP A 37 -10.19 -22.38 1.10
C ASP A 37 -11.47 -23.16 1.55
N GLN A 38 -11.52 -24.45 1.22
CA GLN A 38 -12.65 -25.30 1.58
C GLN A 38 -12.79 -25.51 3.10
N ALA A 39 -11.74 -25.28 3.86
CA ALA A 39 -11.74 -25.34 5.32
C ALA A 39 -12.18 -24.03 5.98
N GLY A 40 -12.51 -23.00 5.17
CA GLY A 40 -12.91 -21.68 5.66
C GLY A 40 -11.72 -20.78 6.06
N GLN A 41 -10.49 -21.20 5.76
CA GLN A 41 -9.31 -20.40 6.04
C GLN A 41 -9.05 -19.38 4.94
N GLN A 42 -8.83 -18.13 5.33
CA GLN A 42 -8.52 -17.04 4.42
C GLN A 42 -7.03 -17.01 4.09
N HIS A 43 -6.72 -16.99 2.80
CA HIS A 43 -5.38 -16.84 2.26
C HIS A 43 -5.25 -15.53 1.52
N THR A 44 -4.07 -14.92 1.58
CA THR A 44 -3.75 -13.70 0.83
C THR A 44 -2.42 -13.88 0.13
N ASN A 45 -2.38 -13.54 -1.15
CA ASN A 45 -1.17 -13.50 -1.96
C ASN A 45 -0.94 -12.08 -2.45
N THR A 46 0.27 -11.57 -2.30
CA THR A 46 0.64 -10.22 -2.78
C THR A 46 1.58 -10.35 -3.97
N ILE A 47 1.15 -9.82 -5.10
CA ILE A 47 1.96 -9.74 -6.31
C ILE A 47 2.49 -8.31 -6.44
N TRP A 48 3.81 -8.19 -6.47
CA TRP A 48 4.49 -6.91 -6.68
C TRP A 48 4.78 -6.69 -8.15
N VAL A 49 4.39 -5.51 -8.65
CA VAL A 49 4.57 -5.10 -10.03
C VAL A 49 5.39 -3.82 -10.08
N ASP A 50 6.53 -3.86 -10.77
CA ASP A 50 7.36 -2.69 -11.01
C ASP A 50 6.77 -1.88 -12.19
N CYS A 51 6.46 -0.62 -11.96
CA CYS A 51 5.87 0.29 -12.93
C CYS A 51 6.91 1.29 -13.41
N ILE A 52 7.01 1.48 -14.72
CA ILE A 52 7.94 2.42 -15.36
C ILE A 52 7.15 3.27 -16.34
N MET A 53 7.25 4.59 -16.21
CA MET A 53 6.64 5.56 -17.12
C MET A 53 7.72 6.50 -17.64
N ASN A 54 7.74 6.76 -18.96
CA ASN A 54 8.73 7.65 -19.55
C ASN A 54 8.53 9.09 -19.09
N GLY A 55 9.64 9.77 -18.81
CA GLY A 55 9.67 11.16 -18.39
C GLY A 55 9.20 11.40 -16.96
N HIS A 56 8.84 12.64 -16.68
CA HIS A 56 8.30 13.09 -15.39
C HIS A 56 6.87 13.62 -15.58
N PRO A 57 5.88 12.74 -15.66
CA PRO A 57 4.49 13.15 -15.86
C PRO A 57 3.97 13.92 -14.65
N LYS A 58 3.07 14.90 -14.87
CA LYS A 58 2.47 15.70 -13.80
C LYS A 58 1.76 14.84 -12.74
N VAL A 59 1.31 13.64 -13.10
CA VAL A 59 0.67 12.70 -12.18
C VAL A 59 1.64 12.11 -11.16
N ALA A 60 2.95 12.10 -11.44
CA ALA A 60 3.95 11.46 -10.58
C ALA A 60 3.94 12.01 -9.13
N GLN A 61 3.68 13.30 -8.96
CA GLN A 61 3.59 13.94 -7.63
C GLN A 61 2.44 13.40 -6.76
N TYR A 62 1.41 12.79 -7.38
CA TYR A 62 0.26 12.22 -6.70
C TYR A 62 0.36 10.69 -6.51
N ILE A 63 1.40 10.05 -7.07
CA ILE A 63 1.67 8.63 -6.88
C ILE A 63 2.43 8.45 -5.56
N LYS A 64 1.68 8.42 -4.46
CA LYS A 64 2.19 8.31 -3.09
C LYS A 64 1.98 6.91 -2.52
N ALA A 65 2.80 6.52 -1.56
CA ALA A 65 2.64 5.27 -0.82
C ALA A 65 1.20 5.14 -0.28
N GLY A 66 0.59 3.97 -0.44
CA GLY A 66 -0.79 3.69 -0.03
C GLY A 66 -1.88 4.14 -1.02
N THR A 67 -1.54 4.95 -2.03
CA THR A 67 -2.51 5.36 -3.06
C THR A 67 -2.97 4.14 -3.86
N GLN A 68 -4.29 3.96 -4.00
CA GLN A 68 -4.85 2.93 -4.88
C GLN A 68 -4.85 3.41 -6.32
N VAL A 69 -4.34 2.59 -7.22
CA VAL A 69 -4.17 2.94 -8.63
C VAL A 69 -4.65 1.84 -9.57
N VAL A 70 -5.10 2.24 -10.75
CA VAL A 70 -5.22 1.36 -11.94
C VAL A 70 -4.10 1.73 -12.89
N VAL A 71 -3.28 0.77 -13.21
CA VAL A 71 -2.17 0.92 -14.16
C VAL A 71 -2.44 0.06 -15.39
N ILE A 72 -2.34 0.64 -16.57
CA ILE A 72 -2.51 -0.04 -17.85
C ILE A 72 -1.23 0.14 -18.64
N GLY A 73 -0.71 -0.94 -19.22
CA GLY A 73 0.50 -0.88 -20.02
C GLY A 73 0.99 -2.22 -20.51
N ARG A 74 2.16 -2.21 -21.15
CA ARG A 74 2.81 -3.42 -21.64
C ARG A 74 3.51 -4.14 -20.51
N ILE A 75 3.15 -5.39 -20.30
CA ILE A 75 3.75 -6.24 -19.28
C ILE A 75 4.95 -6.99 -19.84
N SER A 76 5.98 -7.15 -19.04
CA SER A 76 7.14 -8.00 -19.29
C SER A 76 7.54 -8.75 -18.02
N LEU A 77 8.04 -9.96 -18.21
CA LEU A 77 8.62 -10.77 -17.15
C LEU A 77 10.14 -10.55 -17.14
N ARG A 78 10.68 -10.27 -15.97
CA ARG A 78 12.12 -10.12 -15.75
C ARG A 78 12.59 -11.21 -14.79
N VAL A 79 13.56 -11.99 -15.24
CA VAL A 79 14.24 -12.97 -14.37
C VAL A 79 15.57 -12.37 -13.91
N TYR A 80 15.83 -12.42 -12.62
CA TYR A 80 17.07 -11.91 -12.04
C TYR A 80 17.58 -12.79 -10.89
N SER A 81 18.88 -12.79 -10.68
CA SER A 81 19.48 -13.45 -9.54
C SER A 81 19.36 -12.59 -8.30
N SER A 82 18.79 -13.15 -7.22
CA SER A 82 18.75 -12.52 -5.90
C SER A 82 19.99 -12.95 -5.11
N GLU A 83 20.91 -12.05 -4.89
CA GLU A 83 22.09 -12.32 -4.06
C GLU A 83 21.72 -12.64 -2.61
N LYS A 84 20.68 -11.96 -2.11
CA LYS A 84 20.19 -12.16 -0.74
C LYS A 84 19.65 -13.56 -0.52
N ASP A 85 18.85 -14.09 -1.46
CA ASP A 85 18.17 -15.38 -1.33
C ASP A 85 18.90 -16.49 -2.09
N ARG A 86 20.00 -16.17 -2.79
CA ARG A 86 20.81 -17.09 -3.62
C ARG A 86 19.97 -17.93 -4.61
N CYS A 87 18.88 -17.34 -5.12
CA CYS A 87 18.00 -17.99 -6.08
C CYS A 87 17.62 -17.05 -7.22
N MET A 88 17.15 -17.64 -8.31
CA MET A 88 16.55 -16.90 -9.42
C MET A 88 15.15 -16.47 -9.02
N LYS A 89 14.83 -15.19 -9.23
CA LYS A 89 13.51 -14.61 -8.98
C LYS A 89 12.93 -14.06 -10.28
N ALA A 90 11.61 -14.13 -10.37
CA ALA A 90 10.86 -13.50 -11.44
C ALA A 90 10.18 -12.24 -10.91
N GLY A 91 10.30 -11.15 -11.65
CA GLY A 91 9.61 -9.89 -11.36
C GLY A 91 8.74 -9.48 -12.55
N LEU A 92 7.57 -8.94 -12.26
CA LEU A 92 6.70 -8.35 -13.25
C LEU A 92 7.03 -6.87 -13.41
N THR A 93 7.19 -6.42 -14.65
CA THR A 93 7.40 -5.01 -14.98
C THR A 93 6.34 -4.56 -15.97
N ILE A 94 5.73 -3.40 -15.73
CA ILE A 94 4.81 -2.76 -16.64
C ILE A 94 5.42 -1.46 -17.16
N GLN A 95 5.55 -1.36 -18.48
CA GLN A 95 5.76 -0.10 -19.17
C GLN A 95 4.41 0.62 -19.23
N VAL A 96 4.23 1.61 -18.39
CA VAL A 96 2.93 2.26 -18.17
C VAL A 96 2.57 3.16 -19.34
N GLU A 97 1.37 2.95 -19.88
CA GLU A 97 0.75 3.78 -20.92
C GLU A 97 -0.31 4.71 -20.31
N SER A 98 -1.04 4.23 -19.30
CA SER A 98 -2.06 4.99 -18.60
C SER A 98 -2.08 4.63 -17.12
N ILE A 99 -2.33 5.64 -16.28
CA ILE A 99 -2.55 5.47 -14.84
C ILE A 99 -3.76 6.30 -14.42
N ASN A 100 -4.63 5.68 -13.61
CA ASN A 100 -5.73 6.35 -12.93
C ASN A 100 -5.57 6.17 -11.42
N LEU A 101 -5.64 7.27 -10.69
CA LEU A 101 -5.66 7.25 -9.23
C LEU A 101 -7.10 6.99 -8.80
N LEU A 102 -7.33 5.88 -8.08
CA LEU A 102 -8.67 5.50 -7.58
C LEU A 102 -9.01 6.16 -6.23
N GLY A 103 -8.20 7.05 -5.76
CA GLY A 103 -8.21 7.64 -4.44
C GLY A 103 -7.12 6.99 -3.61
N GLY A 104 -6.28 7.81 -3.02
CA GLY A 104 -5.46 7.44 -1.88
C GLY A 104 -6.28 7.75 -0.63
N ALA A 105 -5.82 7.32 0.52
CA ALA A 105 -6.15 8.04 1.73
C ALA A 105 -5.81 9.50 1.44
N SER A 106 -6.81 10.34 1.19
CA SER A 106 -6.54 11.76 1.06
C SER A 106 -6.07 12.17 2.45
N ASP A 107 -4.88 12.75 2.56
CA ASP A 107 -4.45 13.44 3.78
C ASP A 107 -5.40 14.64 4.07
N GLU A 108 -6.35 14.87 3.19
CA GLU A 108 -7.40 15.86 3.35
C GLU A 108 -8.50 15.31 4.26
N VAL A 109 -8.64 15.96 5.38
CA VAL A 109 -9.75 15.72 6.30
C VAL A 109 -11.07 16.04 5.59
N PRO A 110 -12.04 15.11 5.57
CA PRO A 110 -13.34 15.35 4.96
C PRO A 110 -14.03 16.58 5.56
N LYS A 111 -14.78 17.31 4.75
CA LYS A 111 -15.55 18.48 5.21
C LYS A 111 -16.66 18.12 6.20
N ARG A 112 -17.02 16.84 6.29
CA ARG A 112 -18.06 16.31 7.19
C ARG A 112 -17.56 15.06 7.86
N LEU A 113 -17.63 15.04 9.17
CA LEU A 113 -17.30 13.90 10.01
C LEU A 113 -18.46 13.58 10.92
N TYR A 114 -18.51 12.37 11.47
CA TYR A 114 -19.61 11.88 12.30
C TYR A 114 -19.05 11.34 13.61
N ASP A 115 -19.76 11.60 14.69
CA ASP A 115 -19.48 11.00 15.99
C ASP A 115 -20.05 9.57 16.09
N ASP A 116 -19.86 8.93 17.24
CA ASP A 116 -20.35 7.56 17.46
C ASP A 116 -21.89 7.50 17.59
N GLN A 117 -22.56 8.63 17.73
CA GLN A 117 -24.01 8.76 17.74
C GLN A 117 -24.57 9.07 16.34
N GLY A 118 -23.70 9.24 15.36
CA GLY A 118 -24.07 9.56 13.97
C GLY A 118 -24.38 11.04 13.74
N VAL A 119 -24.06 11.92 14.70
CA VAL A 119 -24.21 13.36 14.53
C VAL A 119 -23.15 13.90 13.62
N GLN A 120 -23.56 14.72 12.65
CA GLN A 120 -22.67 15.33 11.68
C GLN A 120 -21.96 16.56 12.28
N HIS A 121 -20.64 16.63 12.14
CA HIS A 121 -19.78 17.76 12.48
C HIS A 121 -19.13 18.30 11.23
N ASP A 122 -19.26 19.59 10.96
CA ASP A 122 -18.62 20.25 9.83
C ASP A 122 -17.18 20.63 10.16
N VAL A 123 -16.25 20.25 9.26
CA VAL A 123 -14.86 20.67 9.33
C VAL A 123 -14.69 21.95 8.52
N LYS A 124 -14.38 23.06 9.20
CA LYS A 124 -14.17 24.39 8.62
C LYS A 124 -12.75 24.54 8.05
N LYS A 125 -12.42 25.74 7.61
CA LYS A 125 -11.05 26.07 7.15
C LYS A 125 -10.01 25.67 8.18
N TRP A 126 -8.86 25.14 7.72
CA TRP A 126 -7.75 24.68 8.55
C TRP A 126 -8.06 23.47 9.41
N TYR A 127 -9.01 22.64 8.96
CA TYR A 127 -9.37 21.40 9.68
C TYR A 127 -9.83 21.64 11.12
N LEU A 128 -10.51 22.75 11.37
CA LEU A 128 -11.11 23.05 12.67
C LEU A 128 -12.57 22.65 12.71
N THR A 129 -13.00 22.07 13.84
CA THR A 129 -14.39 21.76 14.15
C THR A 129 -14.78 22.34 15.52
N ASP A 130 -16.06 22.39 15.78
CA ASP A 130 -16.60 22.88 17.08
C ASP A 130 -16.46 21.83 18.19
N VAL A 131 -16.18 20.58 17.82
CA VAL A 131 -15.97 19.46 18.77
C VAL A 131 -14.49 19.41 19.15
N LYS A 132 -14.20 18.99 20.39
CA LYS A 132 -12.84 18.92 20.93
C LYS A 132 -12.61 17.60 21.64
N ASP A 133 -11.34 17.19 21.72
CA ASP A 133 -10.89 16.00 22.45
C ASP A 133 -11.69 14.72 22.13
N THR A 134 -11.99 14.51 20.87
CA THR A 134 -12.82 13.38 20.43
C THR A 134 -12.25 12.71 19.18
N THR A 135 -12.84 11.58 18.81
CA THR A 135 -12.58 10.90 17.55
C THR A 135 -13.84 10.93 16.70
N LEU A 136 -13.69 11.37 15.45
CA LEU A 136 -14.78 11.41 14.47
C LEU A 136 -14.50 10.41 13.36
N LYS A 137 -15.54 10.05 12.60
CA LYS A 137 -15.45 9.09 11.49
C LYS A 137 -15.94 9.71 10.18
N SER A 138 -15.31 9.37 9.07
CA SER A 138 -15.84 9.66 7.75
C SER A 138 -17.01 8.74 7.42
N LEU A 139 -17.77 9.06 6.37
CA LEU A 139 -18.78 8.13 5.82
C LEU A 139 -18.20 6.79 5.36
N ARG A 140 -16.88 6.73 5.10
CA ARG A 140 -16.17 5.52 4.71
C ARG A 140 -15.63 4.73 5.91
N GLY A 141 -15.77 5.27 7.13
CA GLY A 141 -15.29 4.64 8.36
C GLY A 141 -13.86 5.06 8.77
N ASP A 142 -13.18 5.93 7.99
CA ASP A 142 -11.86 6.44 8.38
C ASP A 142 -11.97 7.26 9.66
N GLN A 143 -11.04 7.05 10.58
CA GLN A 143 -11.04 7.74 11.87
C GLN A 143 -10.16 8.99 11.83
N PHE A 144 -10.61 10.03 12.54
CA PHE A 144 -9.92 11.31 12.68
C PHE A 144 -9.91 11.71 14.16
N LYS A 145 -8.73 12.11 14.62
CA LYS A 145 -8.59 12.62 16.00
C LYS A 145 -8.79 14.14 15.99
N VAL A 146 -9.58 14.62 16.94
CA VAL A 146 -9.78 16.05 17.21
C VAL A 146 -9.06 16.37 18.51
N ASP A 147 -8.18 17.35 18.50
CA ASP A 147 -7.44 17.80 19.68
C ASP A 147 -8.26 18.77 20.56
N ALA A 148 -7.68 19.18 21.69
CA ALA A 148 -8.28 20.14 22.64
C ALA A 148 -8.58 21.52 22.03
N ASN A 149 -8.01 21.86 20.91
CA ASN A 149 -8.23 23.12 20.20
C ASN A 149 -9.24 22.98 19.05
N GLY A 150 -9.71 21.74 18.77
CA GLY A 150 -10.62 21.44 17.67
C GLY A 150 -9.93 21.16 16.34
N TRP A 151 -8.59 20.99 16.30
CA TRP A 151 -7.88 20.58 15.09
C TRP A 151 -8.09 19.12 14.79
N VAL A 152 -8.46 18.84 13.54
CA VAL A 152 -8.72 17.49 13.05
C VAL A 152 -7.49 16.96 12.32
N SER A 153 -7.05 15.76 12.68
CA SER A 153 -5.96 15.05 12.00
C SER A 153 -6.38 13.61 11.69
N PRO A 154 -5.88 13.01 10.59
CA PRO A 154 -6.11 11.59 10.33
C PRO A 154 -5.61 10.76 11.52
N TYR A 155 -6.43 9.83 11.98
CA TYR A 155 -6.02 8.87 12.99
C TYR A 155 -5.23 7.74 12.30
N ALA A 156 -3.92 7.81 12.36
CA ALA A 156 -3.10 6.67 11.98
C ALA A 156 -3.35 5.55 13.02
N PRO A 157 -3.93 4.39 12.64
CA PRO A 157 -4.03 3.29 13.57
C PRO A 157 -2.61 2.96 14.04
N ILE A 158 -2.42 2.89 15.36
CA ILE A 158 -1.20 2.34 15.93
C ILE A 158 -1.05 0.96 15.30
N GLN A 159 -0.06 0.78 14.43
CA GLN A 159 0.29 -0.55 13.96
C GLN A 159 0.59 -1.33 15.22
N SER A 160 -0.27 -2.29 15.55
CA SER A 160 0.03 -3.25 16.60
C SER A 160 1.43 -3.77 16.32
N PRO A 161 2.35 -3.77 17.29
CA PRO A 161 3.68 -4.31 17.06
C PRO A 161 3.47 -5.70 16.47
N ALA A 162 4.07 -5.94 15.31
CA ALA A 162 4.04 -7.25 14.67
C ALA A 162 4.40 -8.24 15.78
N THR A 163 3.50 -9.17 16.07
CA THR A 163 3.76 -10.26 16.99
C THR A 163 5.03 -10.90 16.47
N GLN A 164 6.15 -10.66 17.14
CA GLN A 164 7.36 -11.41 16.90
C GLN A 164 6.96 -12.85 17.21
N GLY A 165 6.80 -13.64 16.16
CA GLY A 165 6.68 -15.06 16.30
C GLY A 165 7.91 -15.52 17.07
N ASP A 166 7.70 -16.06 18.25
CA ASP A 166 8.69 -16.83 18.99
C ASP A 166 9.05 -18.06 18.16
N ASP A 167 9.93 -17.89 17.20
CA ASP A 167 10.64 -18.99 16.53
C ASP A 167 11.74 -19.54 17.46
N ASN A 168 11.34 -19.87 18.68
CA ASN A 168 12.18 -20.69 19.57
C ASN A 168 11.87 -22.16 19.29
N ILE A 169 12.19 -22.63 18.09
CA ILE A 169 12.27 -24.05 17.81
C ILE A 169 13.59 -24.56 18.41
N ASP A 170 13.48 -25.11 19.60
CA ASP A 170 14.56 -25.90 20.24
C ASP A 170 14.92 -27.10 19.35
N ARG A 171 16.01 -26.95 18.57
CA ARG A 171 16.58 -28.01 17.69
C ARG A 171 17.49 -29.00 18.41
N SER A 172 17.35 -29.16 19.71
CA SER A 172 18.26 -30.01 20.51
C SER A 172 17.80 -31.45 20.74
N LYS A 173 16.74 -31.94 20.08
CA LYS A 173 16.20 -33.30 20.34
C LYS A 173 15.80 -34.10 19.11
N ASP A 174 16.59 -34.11 18.07
CA ASP A 174 16.48 -35.16 17.05
C ASP A 174 17.83 -35.82 16.86
N GLY A 175 18.04 -36.89 17.65
CA GLY A 175 19.13 -37.80 17.49
C GLY A 175 19.02 -38.56 16.17
N ALA A 176 20.02 -38.42 15.31
CA ALA A 176 20.15 -39.20 14.09
C ALA A 176 20.32 -40.69 14.40
N PRO A 177 19.62 -41.61 13.75
CA PRO A 177 19.93 -43.06 13.82
C PRO A 177 21.21 -43.33 13.02
N ALA A 178 22.15 -44.03 13.70
CA ALA A 178 23.35 -44.56 13.08
C ALA A 178 22.97 -45.65 12.07
N PHE A 179 23.46 -45.53 10.84
CA PHE A 179 23.48 -46.63 9.87
C PHE A 179 24.78 -47.44 10.06
N ASN A 180 24.59 -48.73 10.35
CA ASN A 180 25.60 -49.76 10.11
C ASN A 180 25.61 -50.17 8.65
#